data_ce31b74c024a6bae70f1e3cc642ab660
#
_entry.id   ce31b74c024a6bae70f1e3cc642ab660
#
_cell.length_a   1.000
_cell.length_b   1.000
_cell.length_c   1.000
_cell.angle_alpha   90.00
_cell.angle_beta   90.00
_cell.angle_gamma   90.00
#
_symmetry.space_group_name_H-M   'P 1'
#
loop_
_entity.id
_entity.type
_entity.pdbx_description
1 polymer ?
#
loop_
_entity_poly.entity_id
_entity_poly.type
_entity_poly.pdbx_seq_one_letter_code
_entity_poly.pdbx_strand_id
1 'polypeptide(L)'
;MSNESVAWRRVASRSKLTPNNPLAVEVGDKLIGLYLVDGQVYAIGNLCTHEFALLTEGFVEGEAIECPLHQARFSIKTGKVLSEPADADVPSYPVKVEGDDIYVGV
;
A
#
# COMPACT_ATOMS: atom_id res chain seq x y z
N MET A 1 19.10 -2.01 16.24
CA MET A 1 19.38 -2.05 15.40
C MET A 1 18.68 -2.05 14.26
N SER A 2 17.73 -2.53 14.13
CA SER A 2 17.04 -2.69 12.89
C SER A 2 16.61 -1.42 12.23
N ASN A 3 16.39 -0.36 12.96
CA ASN A 3 15.96 0.86 12.32
C ASN A 3 16.97 1.43 11.40
N GLU A 4 18.18 1.07 11.59
CA GLU A 4 19.20 1.63 10.76
C GLU A 4 19.16 1.14 9.37
N SER A 5 18.44 0.03 9.12
CA SER A 5 18.38 -0.48 7.77
C SER A 5 17.27 0.15 6.95
N VAL A 6 16.46 1.01 7.56
CA VAL A 6 15.38 1.64 6.83
C VAL A 6 15.91 2.82 6.03
N ALA A 7 15.70 2.80 4.73
CA ALA A 7 16.07 3.90 3.85
C ALA A 7 14.80 4.60 3.41
N TRP A 8 14.70 5.90 3.68
CA TRP A 8 13.53 6.67 3.29
C TRP A 8 13.66 7.12 1.85
N ARG A 9 12.66 6.78 1.06
CA ARG A 9 12.63 7.13 -0.36
C ARG A 9 11.39 7.94 -0.65
N ARG A 10 11.56 9.11 -1.28
CA ARG A 10 10.42 9.89 -1.71
C ARG A 10 9.75 9.17 -2.87
N VAL A 11 8.44 8.98 -2.79
CA VAL A 11 7.74 8.20 -3.79
C VAL A 11 6.63 8.96 -4.51
N ALA A 12 6.05 9.98 -3.89
CA ALA A 12 4.92 10.67 -4.51
C ALA A 12 4.64 11.97 -3.78
N SER A 13 3.76 12.79 -4.38
CA SER A 13 3.26 14.00 -3.75
C SER A 13 1.98 13.68 -3.00
N ARG A 14 1.88 14.17 -1.79
CA ARG A 14 0.70 13.95 -0.95
C ARG A 14 -0.57 14.49 -1.63
N SER A 15 -0.44 15.60 -2.35
CA SER A 15 -1.58 16.22 -3.01
C SER A 15 -2.16 15.38 -4.13
N LYS A 16 -1.44 14.37 -4.60
CA LYS A 16 -1.94 13.49 -5.66
C LYS A 16 -2.68 12.28 -5.12
N LEU A 17 -2.70 12.10 -3.81
CA LEU A 17 -3.30 10.93 -3.20
C LEU A 17 -4.65 11.30 -2.61
N THR A 18 -5.71 10.58 -3.00
CA THR A 18 -7.05 10.79 -2.47
C THR A 18 -7.61 9.47 -1.96
N PRO A 19 -8.66 9.51 -1.13
CA PRO A 19 -9.15 8.28 -0.51
C PRO A 19 -9.58 7.20 -1.48
N ASN A 20 -10.12 7.58 -2.63
CA ASN A 20 -10.61 6.60 -3.60
C ASN A 20 -9.65 6.35 -4.75
N ASN A 21 -8.47 6.96 -4.71
CA ASN A 21 -7.51 6.84 -5.78
C ASN A 21 -6.13 6.51 -5.24
N PRO A 22 -5.89 5.25 -4.93
CA PRO A 22 -4.55 4.86 -4.47
C PRO A 22 -3.53 5.03 -5.59
N LEU A 23 -2.28 5.20 -5.21
CA LEU A 23 -1.20 5.39 -6.16
C LEU A 23 -0.28 4.18 -6.15
N ALA A 24 0.12 3.74 -7.33
CA ALA A 24 1.11 2.67 -7.46
C ALA A 24 2.48 3.31 -7.65
N VAL A 25 3.45 2.87 -6.86
CA VAL A 25 4.82 3.37 -6.98
C VAL A 25 5.77 2.20 -6.95
N GLU A 26 6.98 2.44 -7.44
CA GLU A 26 8.02 1.42 -7.42
C GLU A 26 9.22 1.93 -6.67
N VAL A 27 9.80 1.11 -5.81
CA VAL A 27 11.04 1.45 -5.12
C VAL A 27 11.97 0.26 -5.32
N GLY A 28 12.98 0.45 -6.19
CA GLY A 28 13.82 -0.68 -6.58
C GLY A 28 12.97 -1.70 -7.30
N ASP A 29 12.96 -2.93 -6.79
CA ASP A 29 12.14 -3.99 -7.37
C ASP A 29 10.84 -4.20 -6.59
N LYS A 30 10.48 -3.29 -5.70
CA LYS A 30 9.28 -3.43 -4.88
C LYS A 30 8.13 -2.63 -5.47
N LEU A 31 7.00 -3.30 -5.65
CA LEU A 31 5.77 -2.67 -6.10
C LEU A 31 4.97 -2.32 -4.86
N ILE A 32 4.65 -1.05 -4.68
CA ILE A 32 4.01 -0.56 -3.46
C ILE A 32 2.79 0.25 -3.81
N GLY A 33 1.72 0.07 -3.05
CA GLY A 33 0.52 0.88 -3.18
C GLY A 33 0.43 1.87 -2.04
N LEU A 34 0.10 3.11 -2.36
CA LEU A 34 -0.11 4.16 -1.37
C LEU A 34 -1.60 4.44 -1.25
N TYR A 35 -2.07 4.56 -0.03
CA TYR A 35 -3.48 4.74 0.26
C TYR A 35 -3.68 5.86 1.27
N LEU A 36 -4.80 6.56 1.14
CA LEU A 36 -5.16 7.61 2.10
C LEU A 36 -6.41 7.14 2.84
N VAL A 37 -6.29 6.95 4.15
CA VAL A 37 -7.39 6.52 5.00
C VAL A 37 -7.43 7.43 6.22
N ASP A 38 -8.54 8.10 6.41
CA ASP A 38 -8.73 9.01 7.56
C ASP A 38 -7.62 10.05 7.67
N GLY A 39 -7.18 10.58 6.54
CA GLY A 39 -6.14 11.61 6.51
C GLY A 39 -4.72 11.11 6.70
N GLN A 40 -4.54 9.79 6.81
CA GLN A 40 -3.22 9.20 7.00
C GLN A 40 -2.82 8.41 5.76
N VAL A 41 -1.53 8.43 5.45
CA VAL A 41 -1.00 7.69 4.30
C VAL A 41 -0.47 6.35 4.76
N TYR A 42 -0.84 5.31 4.03
CA TYR A 42 -0.37 3.96 4.29
C TYR A 42 0.26 3.36 3.04
N ALA A 43 1.23 2.48 3.24
CA ALA A 43 1.92 1.82 2.12
C ALA A 43 1.96 0.33 2.36
N ILE A 44 1.44 -0.44 1.41
CA ILE A 44 1.51 -1.90 1.48
C ILE A 44 1.95 -2.42 0.13
N GLY A 45 2.41 -3.67 0.10
CA GLY A 45 2.79 -4.29 -1.16
C GLY A 45 1.63 -4.26 -2.13
N ASN A 46 1.92 -4.03 -3.40
CA ASN A 46 0.88 -3.81 -4.40
C ASN A 46 0.54 -5.04 -5.22
N LEU A 47 1.21 -6.14 -4.99
CA LEU A 47 0.95 -7.35 -5.74
C LEU A 47 0.11 -8.30 -4.90
N CYS A 48 -1.06 -8.66 -5.42
CA CYS A 48 -1.95 -9.57 -4.71
C CYS A 48 -1.25 -10.91 -4.52
N THR A 49 -1.34 -11.49 -3.31
CA THR A 49 -0.63 -12.73 -3.03
C THR A 49 -1.31 -13.93 -3.67
N HIS A 50 -2.54 -13.77 -4.13
CA HIS A 50 -3.26 -14.86 -4.78
C HIS A 50 -3.02 -14.88 -6.30
N GLU A 51 -3.02 -13.71 -6.93
CA GLU A 51 -2.90 -13.61 -8.37
C GLU A 51 -1.99 -12.45 -8.73
N PHE A 52 -1.51 -12.45 -9.97
CA PHE A 52 -0.72 -11.32 -10.43
C PHE A 52 -1.68 -10.18 -10.78
N ALA A 53 -2.08 -9.45 -9.76
CA ALA A 53 -2.95 -8.31 -9.94
C ALA A 53 -2.44 -7.21 -9.02
N LEU A 54 -2.55 -5.97 -9.48
CA LEU A 54 -2.14 -4.83 -8.68
C LEU A 54 -3.30 -4.41 -7.80
N LEU A 55 -3.08 -4.36 -6.50
CA LEU A 55 -4.13 -4.00 -5.56
C LEU A 55 -4.65 -2.59 -5.80
N THR A 56 -3.78 -1.67 -6.25
CA THR A 56 -4.21 -0.31 -6.51
C THR A 56 -5.19 -0.20 -7.67
N GLU A 57 -5.35 -1.25 -8.46
CA GLU A 57 -6.35 -1.27 -9.52
C GLU A 57 -7.67 -1.86 -9.04
N GLY A 58 -7.74 -2.24 -7.79
CA GLY A 58 -8.95 -2.79 -7.20
C GLY A 58 -9.82 -1.71 -6.58
N PHE A 59 -10.53 -2.10 -5.54
CA PHE A 59 -11.55 -1.24 -4.95
C PHE A 59 -11.26 -0.98 -3.48
N VAL A 60 -11.20 0.30 -3.11
CA VAL A 60 -11.05 0.70 -1.71
C VAL A 60 -12.41 0.65 -1.05
N GLU A 61 -12.48 0.00 0.11
CA GLU A 61 -13.71 -0.08 0.86
C GLU A 61 -13.38 0.13 2.33
N GLY A 62 -13.58 1.32 2.83
CA GLY A 62 -13.21 1.66 4.21
C GLY A 62 -11.71 1.54 4.39
N GLU A 63 -11.28 0.63 5.24
CA GLU A 63 -9.86 0.41 5.51
C GLU A 63 -9.32 -0.82 4.78
N ALA A 64 -10.05 -1.31 3.79
CA ALA A 64 -9.64 -2.48 3.04
C ALA A 64 -9.48 -2.17 1.57
N ILE A 65 -8.58 -2.91 0.93
CA ILE A 65 -8.45 -2.86 -0.53
C ILE A 65 -8.83 -4.24 -1.06
N GLU A 66 -9.72 -4.24 -2.03
CA GLU A 66 -10.19 -5.47 -2.64
C GLU A 66 -9.46 -5.68 -3.96
N CYS A 67 -8.85 -6.83 -4.12
CA CYS A 67 -8.14 -7.19 -5.34
C CYS A 67 -9.12 -7.19 -6.51
N PRO A 68 -8.72 -6.67 -7.68
CA PRO A 68 -9.63 -6.67 -8.82
C PRO A 68 -9.94 -8.06 -9.36
N LEU A 69 -9.13 -9.05 -8.98
CA LEU A 69 -9.38 -10.43 -9.38
C LEU A 69 -9.77 -11.23 -8.16
N HIS A 70 -10.87 -11.96 -8.23
CA HIS A 70 -11.30 -12.90 -7.19
C HIS A 70 -11.67 -12.27 -5.85
N GLN A 71 -11.65 -10.94 -5.75
CA GLN A 71 -12.20 -10.25 -4.58
C GLN A 71 -11.49 -10.52 -3.24
N ALA A 72 -10.23 -10.91 -3.28
CA ALA A 72 -9.45 -11.02 -2.06
C ALA A 72 -9.31 -9.63 -1.43
N ARG A 73 -9.35 -9.55 -0.11
CA ARG A 73 -9.27 -8.28 0.59
C ARG A 73 -8.10 -8.25 1.54
N PHE A 74 -7.50 -7.08 1.65
CA PHE A 74 -6.36 -6.86 2.53
C PHE A 74 -6.56 -5.59 3.33
N SER A 75 -6.06 -5.58 4.57
CA SER A 75 -6.08 -4.37 5.37
C SER A 75 -5.10 -3.35 4.80
N ILE A 76 -5.58 -2.14 4.53
CA ILE A 76 -4.71 -1.08 4.04
C ILE A 76 -3.69 -0.69 5.10
N LYS A 77 -4.06 -0.73 6.37
CA LYS A 77 -3.18 -0.29 7.44
C LYS A 77 -2.08 -1.28 7.78
N THR A 78 -2.32 -2.57 7.60
CA THR A 78 -1.38 -3.59 8.05
C THR A 78 -0.91 -4.54 6.96
N GLY A 79 -1.62 -4.61 5.84
CA GLY A 79 -1.31 -5.59 4.80
C GLY A 79 -1.85 -6.97 5.08
N LYS A 80 -2.56 -7.16 6.19
CA LYS A 80 -3.07 -8.48 6.55
C LYS A 80 -4.20 -8.90 5.64
N VAL A 81 -4.19 -10.17 5.26
CA VAL A 81 -5.27 -10.70 4.44
C VAL A 81 -6.55 -10.75 5.28
N LEU A 82 -7.66 -10.31 4.69
CA LEU A 82 -8.93 -10.26 5.39
C LEU A 82 -9.93 -11.28 4.87
N SER A 83 -9.76 -11.75 3.65
CA SER A 83 -10.71 -12.71 3.09
C SER A 83 -10.06 -13.54 2.00
N GLU A 84 -10.62 -14.74 1.81
CA GLU A 84 -10.21 -15.60 0.73
C GLU A 84 -10.56 -14.95 -0.60
N PRO A 85 -9.92 -15.36 -1.66
CA PRO A 85 -9.06 -16.53 -1.77
C PRO A 85 -7.59 -16.29 -1.44
N ALA A 86 -7.19 -15.09 -1.04
CA ALA A 86 -5.81 -14.88 -0.65
C ALA A 86 -5.58 -15.47 0.74
N ASP A 87 -4.43 -16.09 0.93
CA ASP A 87 -4.12 -16.71 2.20
C ASP A 87 -2.78 -16.23 2.76
N ALA A 88 -2.20 -15.21 2.18
CA ALA A 88 -0.94 -14.65 2.66
C ALA A 88 -1.03 -13.14 2.68
N ASP A 89 -0.44 -12.53 3.69
CA ASP A 89 -0.44 -11.08 3.83
C ASP A 89 0.48 -10.45 2.80
N VAL A 90 0.24 -9.17 2.49
CA VAL A 90 1.23 -8.38 1.76
C VAL A 90 2.02 -7.58 2.79
N PRO A 91 3.27 -7.20 2.47
CA PRO A 91 4.06 -6.43 3.44
C PRO A 91 3.49 -5.03 3.62
N SER A 92 3.73 -4.45 4.78
CA SER A 92 3.43 -3.04 5.02
C SER A 92 4.75 -2.31 5.22
N TYR A 93 4.77 -1.04 4.88
CA TYR A 93 5.98 -0.24 4.92
C TYR A 93 5.74 1.02 5.73
N PRO A 94 6.73 1.48 6.51
CA PRO A 94 6.57 2.73 7.23
C PRO A 94 6.48 3.90 6.26
N VAL A 95 5.71 4.91 6.64
CA VAL A 95 5.47 6.09 5.81
C VAL A 95 5.77 7.32 6.61
N LYS A 96 6.36 8.31 5.95
CA LYS A 96 6.61 9.62 6.52
C LYS A 96 6.17 10.67 5.50
N VAL A 97 5.46 11.69 5.97
CA VAL A 97 5.02 12.77 5.10
C VAL A 97 5.64 14.06 5.61
N GLU A 98 6.33 14.77 4.73
CA GLU A 98 6.92 16.06 5.06
C GLU A 98 6.47 17.06 4.03
N GLY A 99 5.64 18.03 4.43
CA GLY A 99 5.05 18.94 3.47
C GLY A 99 4.17 18.18 2.50
N ASP A 100 4.49 18.27 1.22
CA ASP A 100 3.75 17.55 0.19
C ASP A 100 4.47 16.27 -0.25
N ASP A 101 5.56 15.90 0.44
CA ASP A 101 6.36 14.74 0.02
C ASP A 101 6.04 13.53 0.85
N ILE A 102 5.77 12.41 0.17
CA ILE A 102 5.55 11.12 0.82
C ILE A 102 6.82 10.29 0.68
N TYR A 103 7.28 9.77 1.82
CA TYR A 103 8.45 8.89 1.86
C TYR A 103 8.03 7.53 2.39
N VAL A 104 8.61 6.49 1.83
CA VAL A 104 8.39 5.12 2.27
C VAL A 104 9.72 4.54 2.71
N GLY A 105 9.72 3.85 3.84
CA GLY A 105 10.91 3.19 4.35
C GLY A 105 11.02 1.79 3.80
N VAL A 106 12.13 1.52 3.16
CA VAL A 106 12.36 0.20 2.55
C VAL A 106 13.72 -0.38 2.90
#